data_5f3e37d1226ec5c509c35a17bdc7c75b
#
_entry.id   5f3e37d1226ec5c509c35a17bdc7c75b
#
_cell.length_a   1.000
_cell.length_b   1.000
_cell.length_c   1.000
_cell.angle_alpha   90.00
_cell.angle_beta   90.00
_cell.angle_gamma   90.00
#
_symmetry.space_group_name_H-M   'P 1'
#
loop_
_entity.id
_entity.type
_entity.pdbx_description
1 polymer ?
#
loop_
_entity_poly.entity_id
_entity_poly.type
_entity_poly.pdbx_seq_one_letter_code
_entity_poly.pdbx_strand_id
1 'polypeptide(L)'
;MAAPRKVEWTARAERDLERIHAFVLEQWSQREADRLLDLVQEFEVLISLWPNGFKRSRRNKHHRLGFVHRNTTAVYRVFRDRVVIITMFDDRSNAPR
;
A
#
# COMPACT_ATOMS: atom_id res chain seq x y z
N MET A 1 1.27 14.27 -20.48
CA MET A 1 1.45 13.60 -19.18
C MET A 1 0.76 14.38 -18.07
N ALA A 2 -0.01 13.69 -17.26
CA ALA A 2 -0.69 14.36 -16.15
C ALA A 2 0.31 14.67 -15.03
N ALA A 3 0.07 15.75 -14.29
CA ALA A 3 0.87 16.06 -13.12
C ALA A 3 0.69 14.94 -12.07
N PRO A 4 1.73 14.68 -11.27
CA PRO A 4 1.60 13.70 -10.19
C PRO A 4 0.49 14.11 -9.23
N ARG A 5 -0.31 13.14 -8.80
CA ARG A 5 -1.34 13.37 -7.79
C ARG A 5 -0.73 13.24 -6.41
N LYS A 6 -1.26 14.03 -5.49
CA LYS A 6 -0.89 13.91 -4.08
C LYS A 6 -1.34 12.55 -3.55
N VAL A 7 -0.49 11.91 -2.76
CA VAL A 7 -0.82 10.64 -2.12
C VAL A 7 -1.04 10.90 -0.64
N GLU A 8 -2.20 10.48 -0.16
CA GLU A 8 -2.57 10.62 1.26
C GLU A 8 -2.82 9.26 1.85
N TRP A 9 -2.72 9.16 3.16
CA TRP A 9 -2.91 7.92 3.91
C TRP A 9 -4.02 8.12 4.93
N THR A 10 -4.91 7.15 5.04
CA THR A 10 -5.85 7.14 6.16
C THR A 10 -5.10 6.77 7.44
N ALA A 11 -5.66 7.11 8.59
CA ALA A 11 -5.09 6.70 9.87
C ALA A 11 -5.00 5.18 9.96
N ARG A 12 -5.98 4.48 9.39
CA ARG A 12 -5.97 3.02 9.37
C ARG A 12 -4.79 2.49 8.56
N ALA A 13 -4.55 3.06 7.38
CA ALA A 13 -3.45 2.62 6.53
C ALA A 13 -2.10 2.85 7.20
N GLU A 14 -1.96 3.96 7.90
CA GLU A 14 -0.74 4.25 8.65
C GLU A 14 -0.52 3.21 9.76
N ARG A 15 -1.56 2.88 10.50
CA ARG A 15 -1.46 1.85 11.55
C ARG A 15 -1.18 0.48 10.95
N ASP A 16 -1.79 0.19 9.80
CA ASP A 16 -1.53 -1.09 9.12
C ASP A 16 -0.06 -1.21 8.75
N LEU A 17 0.52 -0.15 8.18
CA LEU A 17 1.93 -0.17 7.80
C LEU A 17 2.83 -0.35 9.03
N GLU A 18 2.54 0.37 10.11
CA GLU A 18 3.31 0.21 11.35
C GLU A 18 3.28 -1.21 11.86
N ARG A 19 2.08 -1.82 11.84
CA ARG A 19 1.91 -3.19 12.32
C ARG A 19 2.66 -4.18 11.42
N ILE A 20 2.55 -4.01 10.11
CA ILE A 20 3.23 -4.89 9.16
C ILE A 20 4.74 -4.74 9.31
N HIS A 21 5.23 -3.51 9.41
CA HIS A 21 6.65 -3.25 9.57
C HIS A 21 7.20 -3.90 10.85
N ALA A 22 6.48 -3.74 11.96
CA ALA A 22 6.87 -4.35 13.23
C ALA A 22 6.93 -5.87 13.12
N PHE A 23 5.93 -6.47 12.45
CA PHE A 23 5.89 -7.91 12.25
C PHE A 23 7.12 -8.39 11.44
N VAL A 24 7.41 -7.70 10.34
CA VAL A 24 8.53 -8.08 9.46
C VAL A 24 9.85 -7.93 10.20
N LEU A 25 9.99 -6.85 10.97
CA LEU A 25 11.20 -6.59 11.76
C LEU A 25 11.41 -7.70 12.78
N GLU A 26 10.36 -8.11 13.46
CA GLU A 26 10.44 -9.12 14.52
C GLU A 26 10.62 -10.52 13.98
N GLN A 27 9.86 -10.88 12.95
CA GLN A 27 9.79 -12.25 12.46
C GLN A 27 10.79 -12.56 11.34
N TRP A 28 11.31 -11.54 10.69
CA TRP A 28 12.22 -11.75 9.56
C TRP A 28 13.56 -11.09 9.79
N SER A 29 13.67 -9.76 9.54
CA SER A 29 14.94 -9.08 9.72
C SER A 29 14.77 -7.58 9.56
N GLN A 30 15.76 -6.83 10.06
CA GLN A 30 15.88 -5.40 9.83
C GLN A 30 15.94 -5.11 8.32
N ARG A 31 16.68 -5.92 7.59
CA ARG A 31 16.87 -5.75 6.15
C ARG A 31 15.54 -5.84 5.41
N GLU A 32 14.72 -6.83 5.76
CA GLU A 32 13.41 -7.01 5.14
C GLU A 32 12.46 -5.87 5.53
N ALA A 33 12.53 -5.40 6.76
CA ALA A 33 11.69 -4.29 7.21
C ALA A 33 12.07 -2.99 6.48
N ASP A 34 13.36 -2.74 6.30
CA ASP A 34 13.84 -1.57 5.56
C ASP A 34 13.41 -1.64 4.10
N ARG A 35 13.50 -2.82 3.51
CA ARG A 35 13.09 -3.03 2.13
C ARG A 35 11.59 -2.77 1.96
N LEU A 36 10.78 -3.17 2.92
CA LEU A 36 9.35 -2.89 2.88
C LEU A 36 9.09 -1.38 2.77
N LEU A 37 9.79 -0.58 3.59
CA LEU A 37 9.60 0.86 3.55
C LEU A 37 10.03 1.48 2.22
N ASP A 38 11.13 0.98 1.64
CA ASP A 38 11.57 1.43 0.33
C ASP A 38 10.53 1.12 -0.74
N LEU A 39 9.95 -0.07 -0.69
CA LEU A 39 8.94 -0.48 -1.64
C LEU A 39 7.65 0.32 -1.48
N VAL A 40 7.30 0.70 -0.25
CA VAL A 40 6.15 1.58 -0.01
C VAL A 40 6.38 2.93 -0.66
N GLN A 41 7.57 3.50 -0.54
CA GLN A 41 7.89 4.78 -1.18
C GLN A 41 7.80 4.69 -2.70
N GLU A 42 8.34 3.62 -3.28
CA GLU A 42 8.26 3.40 -4.72
C GLU A 42 6.81 3.26 -5.16
N PHE A 43 6.00 2.57 -4.37
CA PHE A 43 4.59 2.40 -4.65
C PHE A 43 3.85 3.73 -4.64
N GLU A 44 4.16 4.60 -3.68
CA GLU A 44 3.55 5.94 -3.62
C GLU A 44 3.85 6.74 -4.89
N VAL A 45 5.09 6.69 -5.35
CA VAL A 45 5.47 7.37 -6.59
C VAL A 45 4.69 6.79 -7.77
N LEU A 46 4.61 5.46 -7.82
CA LEU A 46 3.93 4.78 -8.92
C LEU A 46 2.46 5.15 -9.02
N ILE A 47 1.72 5.13 -7.91
CA ILE A 47 0.29 5.46 -7.95
C ILE A 47 0.04 6.95 -8.09
N SER A 48 1.02 7.77 -7.73
CA SER A 48 0.96 9.22 -7.97
C SER A 48 0.98 9.52 -9.45
N LEU A 49 1.81 8.80 -10.22
CA LEU A 49 1.98 9.02 -11.64
C LEU A 49 0.97 8.24 -12.49
N TRP A 50 0.66 7.01 -12.10
CA TRP A 50 -0.24 6.13 -12.84
C TRP A 50 -1.27 5.51 -11.89
N PRO A 51 -2.20 6.32 -11.39
CA PRO A 51 -3.14 5.85 -10.37
C PRO A 51 -4.07 4.75 -10.87
N ASN A 52 -4.33 4.68 -12.15
CA ASN A 52 -5.23 3.69 -12.72
C ASN A 52 -4.50 2.43 -13.22
N GLY A 53 -3.23 2.28 -12.87
CA GLY A 53 -2.41 1.16 -13.34
C GLY A 53 -2.73 -0.18 -12.71
N PHE A 54 -3.28 -0.20 -11.50
CA PHE A 54 -3.67 -1.43 -10.82
C PHE A 54 -5.15 -1.70 -11.01
N LYS A 55 -5.55 -2.96 -10.93
CA LYS A 55 -6.93 -3.35 -11.19
C LYS A 55 -7.85 -2.94 -10.03
N ARG A 56 -9.11 -2.82 -10.36
CA ARG A 56 -10.13 -2.50 -9.36
C ARG A 56 -10.43 -3.70 -8.48
N SER A 57 -10.83 -3.42 -7.24
CA SER A 57 -11.31 -4.43 -6.34
C SER A 57 -12.67 -4.95 -6.81
N ARG A 58 -12.89 -6.25 -6.65
CA ARG A 58 -14.20 -6.83 -6.95
C ARG A 58 -15.24 -6.46 -5.92
N ARG A 59 -14.80 -6.14 -4.70
CA ARG A 59 -15.71 -5.80 -3.60
C ARG A 59 -16.20 -4.37 -3.70
N ASN A 60 -15.35 -3.48 -4.19
CA ASN A 60 -15.67 -2.06 -4.25
C ASN A 60 -15.03 -1.49 -5.51
N LYS A 61 -15.88 -1.10 -6.45
CA LYS A 61 -15.40 -0.60 -7.75
C LYS A 61 -14.60 0.69 -7.65
N HIS A 62 -14.70 1.39 -6.52
CA HIS A 62 -13.93 2.62 -6.31
C HIS A 62 -12.54 2.35 -5.75
N HIS A 63 -12.27 1.13 -5.33
CA HIS A 63 -10.98 0.75 -4.75
C HIS A 63 -10.12 0.02 -5.77
N ARG A 64 -8.82 0.23 -5.68
CA ARG A 64 -7.84 -0.52 -6.47
C ARG A 64 -6.92 -1.26 -5.53
N LEU A 65 -6.40 -2.39 -6.02
CA LEU A 65 -5.51 -3.27 -5.25
C LEU A 65 -4.12 -3.15 -5.84
N GLY A 66 -3.22 -2.51 -5.11
CA GLY A 66 -1.85 -2.31 -5.56
C GLY A 66 -0.88 -3.23 -4.83
N PHE A 67 -0.02 -3.88 -5.60
CA PHE A 67 0.99 -4.76 -5.02
C PHE A 67 2.22 -3.92 -4.66
N VAL A 68 2.43 -3.74 -3.37
CA VAL A 68 3.62 -3.06 -2.85
C VAL A 68 4.79 -4.03 -2.86
N HIS A 69 4.51 -5.27 -2.49
CA HIS A 69 5.46 -6.37 -2.40
C HIS A 69 4.66 -7.64 -2.67
N ARG A 70 5.34 -8.74 -2.98
CA ARG A 70 4.61 -10.00 -3.26
C ARG A 70 3.68 -10.45 -2.14
N ASN A 71 3.97 -10.04 -0.91
CA ASN A 71 3.13 -10.39 0.25
C ASN A 71 2.31 -9.23 0.76
N THR A 72 2.52 -8.02 0.26
CA THR A 72 1.92 -6.80 0.80
C THR A 72 1.09 -6.09 -0.25
N THR A 73 -0.18 -5.86 0.07
CA THR A 73 -1.12 -5.21 -0.84
C THR A 73 -1.65 -3.95 -0.17
N ALA A 74 -1.75 -2.88 -0.94
CA ALA A 74 -2.39 -1.65 -0.51
C ALA A 74 -3.71 -1.50 -1.26
N VAL A 75 -4.75 -1.11 -0.54
CA VAL A 75 -6.03 -0.76 -1.13
C VAL A 75 -6.08 0.75 -1.19
N TYR A 76 -6.32 1.31 -2.37
CA TYR A 76 -6.36 2.75 -2.51
C TYR A 76 -7.52 3.19 -3.40
N ARG A 77 -7.87 4.46 -3.29
CA ARG A 77 -8.93 5.06 -4.09
C ARG A 77 -8.38 6.27 -4.82
N VAL A 78 -8.75 6.42 -6.09
CA VAL A 78 -8.31 7.52 -6.92
C VAL A 78 -9.40 8.60 -6.92
N PHE A 79 -9.02 9.80 -6.52
CA PHE A 79 -9.87 10.97 -6.64
C PHE A 79 -9.31 11.85 -7.75
N ARG A 80 -10.05 12.88 -8.10
CA ARG A 80 -9.66 13.76 -9.19
C ARG A 80 -8.28 14.41 -8.96
N ASP A 81 -8.04 14.81 -7.72
CA ASP A 81 -6.86 15.59 -7.35
C ASP A 81 -5.86 14.85 -6.48
N ARG A 82 -6.20 13.64 -6.03
CA ARG A 82 -5.34 12.91 -5.11
C ARG A 82 -5.64 11.42 -5.15
N VAL A 83 -4.76 10.68 -4.52
CA VAL A 83 -4.92 9.24 -4.31
C VAL A 83 -4.87 9.01 -2.81
N VAL A 84 -5.77 8.21 -2.29
CA VAL A 84 -5.83 7.92 -0.85
C VAL A 84 -5.59 6.43 -0.63
N ILE A 85 -4.55 6.10 0.13
CA ILE A 85 -4.30 4.72 0.55
C ILE A 85 -5.20 4.46 1.76
N ILE A 86 -6.11 3.51 1.64
CA ILE A 86 -7.18 3.28 2.59
C ILE A 86 -6.79 2.27 3.65
N THR A 87 -6.13 1.20 3.25
CA THR A 87 -5.69 0.13 4.15
C THR A 87 -4.57 -0.65 3.49
N MET A 88 -3.83 -1.38 4.29
CA MET A 88 -2.80 -2.30 3.80
C MET A 88 -2.93 -3.62 4.53
N PHE A 89 -2.57 -4.69 3.85
CA PHE A 89 -2.48 -5.97 4.50
C PHE A 89 -1.30 -6.75 3.93
N ASP A 90 -0.82 -7.68 4.74
CA ASP A 90 0.34 -8.51 4.38
C ASP A 90 -0.03 -9.95 4.68
N ASP A 91 0.13 -10.82 3.69
CA ASP A 91 -0.26 -12.23 3.79
C ASP A 91 0.45 -12.93 4.94
N ARG A 92 1.67 -12.51 5.24
CA ARG A 92 2.46 -13.12 6.30
C ARG A 92 1.93 -12.75 7.68
N SER A 93 1.56 -11.47 7.86
CA SER A 93 1.13 -10.97 9.16
C SER A 93 -0.36 -11.20 9.44
N ASN A 94 -1.14 -11.50 8.41
CA ASN A 94 -2.57 -11.74 8.51
C ASN A 94 -2.93 -13.20 8.34
N ALA A 95 -1.99 -14.08 8.64
CA ALA A 95 -2.23 -15.50 8.50
C ALA A 95 -3.46 -15.92 9.32
N PRO A 96 -4.28 -16.84 8.83
CA PRO A 96 -5.45 -17.32 9.56
C PRO A 96 -5.05 -17.92 10.89
N ARG A 97 -5.96 -17.86 11.83
CA ARG A 97 -5.74 -18.39 13.19
C ARG A 97 -6.51 -19.67 13.36
#